data_eab60f913f1110edf4d82ff5985132c2
#
_entry.id   eab60f913f1110edf4d82ff5985132c2
#
_cell.length_a   1.000
_cell.length_b   1.000
_cell.length_c   1.000
_cell.angle_alpha   90.00
_cell.angle_beta   90.00
_cell.angle_gamma   90.00
#
_symmetry.space_group_name_H-M   'P 1'
#
loop_
_entity.id
_entity.type
_entity.pdbx_description
1 polymer ?
#
loop_
_entity_poly.entity_id
_entity_poly.type
_entity_poly.pdbx_seq_one_letter_code
_entity_poly.pdbx_strand_id
1 'polypeptide(L)'
;MLKVLHIGEYVQGGVATYIKTLLSDDDKEIENHLLLAWEKSEHEWNLPTEQVHYYHNYRRSIGSVLKAMLKIRQSIKNIKPDVIYCHSTWAGVLARFPMLLIGKNCRVIYNAHGWAFLRDTAEWKRKIFAGVERLLTNVTDKIINVSKYEYNTAVKYGIDKEKMCVIYSGISANKKPITKKITMPSDRINLLFVGRFDPQKGIDWLLRVFPKCPRKDIHLYVIGDNVVSNGMGIEKKNTEKVTFLGWVNHDELPAYYEACDAVIMPSRWEAFGLVAIEAMKYGKPVIASNRGALPEIVIHNRYGLIFDMKDEFSLNKILMQIDKDKLVDYGKSSMQFFLIQYQDLSFIDESKKIYC
;
A
#
# COMPACT_ATOMS: atom_id res chain seq x y z
N MET A 1 -0.56 -23.29 20.30
CA MET A 1 0.07 -22.23 19.51
C MET A 1 -0.52 -22.29 18.13
N LEU A 2 -1.18 -21.23 17.70
CA LEU A 2 -1.85 -21.11 16.39
C LEU A 2 -0.80 -20.88 15.30
N LYS A 3 -0.78 -21.73 14.28
CA LYS A 3 0.21 -21.67 13.21
C LYS A 3 -0.35 -20.93 12.00
N VAL A 4 0.22 -19.77 11.67
CA VAL A 4 -0.23 -18.89 10.56
C VAL A 4 0.82 -18.91 9.46
N LEU A 5 0.42 -19.28 8.23
CA LEU A 5 1.25 -19.24 7.03
C LEU A 5 0.87 -18.08 6.14
N HIS A 6 1.70 -17.06 6.09
CA HIS A 6 1.57 -15.92 5.17
C HIS A 6 2.17 -16.28 3.80
N ILE A 7 1.37 -16.19 2.74
CA ILE A 7 1.80 -16.50 1.37
C ILE A 7 1.81 -15.22 0.53
N GLY A 8 2.97 -14.89 -0.07
CA GLY A 8 3.16 -13.70 -0.90
C GLY A 8 3.82 -13.99 -2.24
N GLU A 9 3.39 -13.28 -3.30
CA GLU A 9 4.03 -13.37 -4.63
C GLU A 9 4.91 -12.15 -4.90
N TYR A 10 4.42 -10.95 -4.59
CA TYR A 10 5.17 -9.71 -4.71
C TYR A 10 5.09 -9.00 -3.36
N VAL A 11 6.13 -9.16 -2.54
CA VAL A 11 6.16 -8.64 -1.18
C VAL A 11 7.28 -7.62 -1.05
N GLN A 12 7.02 -6.44 -1.57
CA GLN A 12 7.89 -5.26 -1.51
C GLN A 12 7.05 -4.02 -1.20
N GLY A 13 7.68 -2.98 -0.64
CA GLY A 13 7.05 -1.72 -0.32
C GLY A 13 5.83 -1.90 0.61
N GLY A 14 4.67 -1.38 0.24
CA GLY A 14 3.48 -1.38 1.10
C GLY A 14 3.02 -2.76 1.57
N VAL A 15 3.13 -3.81 0.75
CA VAL A 15 2.77 -5.18 1.17
C VAL A 15 3.78 -5.72 2.19
N ALA A 16 5.07 -5.44 2.00
CA ALA A 16 6.10 -5.80 2.96
C ALA A 16 5.90 -5.06 4.29
N THR A 17 5.63 -3.75 4.24
CA THR A 17 5.29 -2.94 5.43
C THR A 17 4.09 -3.53 6.18
N TYR A 18 3.02 -3.87 5.47
CA TYR A 18 1.82 -4.49 6.05
C TYR A 18 2.15 -5.79 6.80
N ILE A 19 2.89 -6.71 6.17
CA ILE A 19 3.28 -7.99 6.78
C ILE A 19 4.23 -7.75 7.95
N LYS A 20 5.24 -6.90 7.81
CA LYS A 20 6.16 -6.55 8.91
C LYS A 20 5.43 -5.97 10.11
N THR A 21 4.40 -5.15 9.89
CA THR A 21 3.57 -4.64 10.98
C THR A 21 2.78 -5.76 11.66
N LEU A 22 2.19 -6.71 10.92
CA LEU A 22 1.53 -7.87 11.52
C LEU A 22 2.48 -8.73 12.35
N LEU A 23 3.74 -8.86 11.91
CA LEU A 23 4.78 -9.66 12.57
C LEU A 23 5.51 -8.91 13.69
N SER A 24 5.22 -7.62 13.91
CA SER A 24 5.91 -6.84 14.96
C SER A 24 5.42 -7.12 16.36
N ASP A 25 4.31 -7.82 16.49
CA ASP A 25 3.76 -8.24 17.77
C ASP A 25 4.33 -9.61 18.18
N ASP A 26 4.91 -9.66 19.37
CA ASP A 26 5.51 -10.86 19.96
C ASP A 26 4.47 -11.71 20.71
N ASP A 27 3.40 -12.08 20.00
CA ASP A 27 2.34 -12.93 20.54
C ASP A 27 2.80 -14.39 20.59
N LYS A 28 3.09 -14.89 21.78
CA LYS A 28 3.56 -16.26 22.01
C LYS A 28 2.53 -17.34 21.67
N GLU A 29 1.29 -16.98 21.46
CA GLU A 29 0.22 -17.92 21.05
C GLU A 29 0.17 -18.13 19.54
N ILE A 30 0.87 -17.28 18.75
CA ILE A 30 0.91 -17.34 17.29
C ILE A 30 2.30 -17.66 16.79
N GLU A 31 2.42 -18.74 16.02
CA GLU A 31 3.63 -19.12 15.27
C GLU A 31 3.48 -18.69 13.81
N ASN A 32 4.17 -17.62 13.42
CA ASN A 32 4.11 -17.08 12.08
C ASN A 32 5.14 -17.73 11.14
N HIS A 33 4.71 -18.15 9.96
CA HIS A 33 5.56 -18.61 8.87
C HIS A 33 5.34 -17.75 7.63
N LEU A 34 6.40 -17.52 6.86
CA LEU A 34 6.35 -16.85 5.55
C LEU A 34 6.65 -17.85 4.43
N LEU A 35 5.92 -17.74 3.32
CA LEU A 35 6.22 -18.44 2.07
C LEU A 35 6.13 -17.46 0.90
N LEU A 36 7.28 -17.03 0.40
CA LEU A 36 7.40 -15.90 -0.50
C LEU A 36 8.11 -16.27 -1.82
N ALA A 37 7.79 -15.54 -2.91
CA ALA A 37 8.58 -15.65 -4.13
C ALA A 37 9.91 -14.92 -3.95
N TRP A 38 11.03 -15.66 -4.04
CA TRP A 38 12.37 -15.12 -3.78
C TRP A 38 12.69 -13.86 -4.58
N GLU A 39 12.48 -13.90 -5.89
CA GLU A 39 12.88 -12.82 -6.80
C GLU A 39 12.02 -11.56 -6.70
N LYS A 40 10.92 -11.61 -5.94
CA LYS A 40 9.90 -10.56 -5.90
C LYS A 40 9.55 -10.11 -4.47
N SER A 41 10.33 -10.52 -3.50
CA SER A 41 10.05 -10.22 -2.09
C SER A 41 11.29 -9.65 -1.41
N GLU A 42 11.06 -8.94 -0.31
CA GLU A 42 12.14 -8.59 0.61
C GLU A 42 12.68 -9.87 1.29
N HIS A 43 13.92 -9.83 1.77
CA HIS A 43 14.60 -10.97 2.35
C HIS A 43 14.87 -10.81 3.84
N GLU A 44 14.75 -9.61 4.37
CA GLU A 44 14.96 -9.28 5.78
C GLU A 44 13.63 -9.28 6.53
N TRP A 45 13.45 -10.29 7.40
CA TRP A 45 12.26 -10.48 8.21
C TRP A 45 12.66 -10.69 9.68
N ASN A 46 11.87 -10.13 10.59
CA ASN A 46 12.06 -10.34 12.03
C ASN A 46 11.40 -11.67 12.46
N LEU A 47 11.87 -12.78 11.88
CA LEU A 47 11.44 -14.13 12.19
C LEU A 47 12.65 -15.08 12.17
N PRO A 48 12.59 -16.20 12.92
CA PRO A 48 13.57 -17.28 12.80
C PRO A 48 13.70 -17.79 11.36
N THR A 49 14.90 -18.11 10.92
CA THR A 49 15.19 -18.52 9.54
C THR A 49 14.36 -19.73 9.11
N GLU A 50 14.07 -20.65 10.01
CA GLU A 50 13.27 -21.85 9.79
C GLU A 50 11.77 -21.55 9.54
N GLN A 51 11.31 -20.34 9.86
CA GLN A 51 9.95 -19.88 9.61
C GLN A 51 9.83 -19.10 8.30
N VAL A 52 10.95 -18.80 7.62
CA VAL A 52 10.95 -18.06 6.36
C VAL A 52 11.28 -18.99 5.19
N HIS A 53 10.30 -19.25 4.36
CA HIS A 53 10.40 -20.15 3.23
C HIS A 53 10.27 -19.39 1.91
N TYR A 54 10.93 -19.92 0.86
CA TYR A 54 10.86 -19.31 -0.46
C TYR A 54 10.54 -20.34 -1.54
N TYR A 55 9.87 -19.86 -2.60
CA TYR A 55 9.79 -20.55 -3.88
C TYR A 55 10.53 -19.72 -4.93
N HIS A 56 11.39 -20.41 -5.69
CA HIS A 56 12.35 -19.78 -6.61
C HIS A 56 11.94 -19.92 -8.07
N ASN A 57 12.58 -19.13 -8.95
CA ASN A 57 12.39 -19.14 -10.40
C ASN A 57 10.94 -18.89 -10.80
N TYR A 58 10.21 -18.11 -10.00
CA TYR A 58 8.83 -17.80 -10.29
C TYR A 58 8.72 -16.70 -11.35
N ARG A 59 8.10 -17.10 -12.49
CA ARG A 59 7.66 -16.19 -13.55
C ARG A 59 6.18 -16.43 -13.79
N ARG A 60 5.47 -15.46 -14.39
CA ARG A 60 4.04 -15.62 -14.72
C ARG A 60 3.84 -16.40 -16.02
N SER A 61 4.60 -17.50 -16.24
CA SER A 61 4.41 -18.49 -17.31
C SER A 61 3.68 -19.72 -16.76
N ILE A 62 2.94 -20.42 -17.61
CA ILE A 62 2.11 -21.57 -17.22
C ILE A 62 2.90 -22.61 -16.41
N GLY A 63 4.08 -23.04 -16.94
CA GLY A 63 4.92 -24.01 -16.25
C GLY A 63 5.44 -23.54 -14.89
N SER A 64 5.80 -22.26 -14.76
CA SER A 64 6.25 -21.68 -13.50
C SER A 64 5.12 -21.54 -12.48
N VAL A 65 3.92 -21.17 -12.92
CA VAL A 65 2.71 -21.12 -12.10
C VAL A 65 2.37 -22.49 -11.51
N LEU A 66 2.39 -23.54 -12.33
CA LEU A 66 2.14 -24.91 -11.86
C LEU A 66 3.21 -25.37 -10.84
N LYS A 67 4.48 -25.10 -11.11
CA LYS A 67 5.56 -25.41 -10.15
C LYS A 67 5.39 -24.67 -8.83
N ALA A 68 5.03 -23.39 -8.87
CA ALA A 68 4.75 -22.61 -7.67
C ALA A 68 3.57 -23.15 -6.88
N MET A 69 2.46 -23.54 -7.54
CA MET A 69 1.30 -24.16 -6.91
C MET A 69 1.67 -25.47 -6.21
N LEU A 70 2.48 -26.31 -6.85
CA LEU A 70 2.96 -27.58 -6.25
C LEU A 70 3.86 -27.32 -5.04
N LYS A 71 4.77 -26.34 -5.13
CA LYS A 71 5.65 -25.98 -4.03
C LYS A 71 4.88 -25.40 -2.84
N ILE A 72 3.91 -24.51 -3.09
CA ILE A 72 3.04 -23.95 -2.06
C ILE A 72 2.27 -25.07 -1.37
N ARG A 73 1.66 -26.00 -2.15
CA ARG A 73 0.96 -27.15 -1.59
C ARG A 73 1.84 -28.04 -0.75
N GLN A 74 3.09 -28.31 -1.20
CA GLN A 74 4.05 -29.09 -0.44
C GLN A 74 4.41 -28.40 0.89
N SER A 75 4.64 -27.09 0.85
CA SER A 75 4.92 -26.29 2.05
C SER A 75 3.75 -26.31 3.03
N ILE A 76 2.50 -26.16 2.56
CA ILE A 76 1.31 -26.29 3.40
C ILE A 76 1.23 -27.66 4.08
N LYS A 77 1.53 -28.77 3.36
CA LYS A 77 1.54 -30.12 3.92
C LYS A 77 2.63 -30.31 4.99
N ASN A 78 3.80 -29.69 4.81
CA ASN A 78 4.92 -29.83 5.72
C ASN A 78 4.72 -28.95 6.98
N ILE A 79 4.29 -27.71 6.83
CA ILE A 79 4.09 -26.75 7.91
C ILE A 79 2.81 -27.06 8.70
N LYS A 80 1.78 -27.59 8.05
CA LYS A 80 0.43 -27.88 8.60
C LYS A 80 -0.14 -26.68 9.34
N PRO A 81 -0.33 -25.53 8.64
CA PRO A 81 -0.84 -24.32 9.28
C PRO A 81 -2.33 -24.48 9.64
N ASP A 82 -2.74 -23.83 10.72
CA ASP A 82 -4.12 -23.68 11.11
C ASP A 82 -4.80 -22.59 10.24
N VAL A 83 -4.02 -21.57 9.89
CA VAL A 83 -4.46 -20.44 9.07
C VAL A 83 -3.49 -20.21 7.90
N ILE A 84 -4.03 -20.08 6.70
CA ILE A 84 -3.32 -19.58 5.53
C ILE A 84 -3.79 -18.15 5.26
N TYR A 85 -2.85 -17.21 5.20
CA TYR A 85 -3.12 -15.82 4.90
C TYR A 85 -2.45 -15.44 3.57
N CYS A 86 -3.24 -15.28 2.52
CA CYS A 86 -2.74 -14.94 1.18
C CYS A 86 -2.68 -13.43 0.99
N HIS A 87 -1.51 -12.92 0.61
CA HIS A 87 -1.24 -11.51 0.32
C HIS A 87 -1.02 -11.28 -1.17
N SER A 88 -1.87 -10.54 -1.82
CA SER A 88 -1.95 -10.24 -3.25
C SER A 88 -2.79 -11.21 -4.09
N THR A 89 -3.26 -10.70 -5.24
CA THR A 89 -4.09 -11.48 -6.19
C THR A 89 -3.39 -12.77 -6.62
N TRP A 90 -2.13 -12.71 -7.02
CA TRP A 90 -1.41 -13.90 -7.50
C TRP A 90 -1.12 -14.91 -6.38
N ALA A 91 -0.71 -14.47 -5.20
CA ALA A 91 -0.56 -15.38 -4.07
C ALA A 91 -1.88 -16.08 -3.73
N GLY A 92 -2.98 -15.31 -3.76
CA GLY A 92 -4.33 -15.85 -3.60
C GLY A 92 -4.72 -16.87 -4.65
N VAL A 93 -4.42 -16.65 -5.93
CA VAL A 93 -4.67 -17.63 -7.00
C VAL A 93 -3.81 -18.88 -6.80
N LEU A 94 -2.50 -18.72 -6.57
CA LEU A 94 -1.57 -19.85 -6.44
C LEU A 94 -1.91 -20.77 -5.26
N ALA A 95 -2.40 -20.23 -4.15
CA ALA A 95 -2.75 -21.01 -2.98
C ALA A 95 -4.18 -21.57 -3.06
N ARG A 96 -5.17 -20.73 -3.46
CA ARG A 96 -6.61 -21.06 -3.39
C ARG A 96 -7.09 -21.91 -4.56
N PHE A 97 -6.52 -21.75 -5.77
CA PHE A 97 -6.98 -22.50 -6.95
C PHE A 97 -6.81 -24.03 -6.76
N PRO A 98 -5.66 -24.56 -6.27
CA PRO A 98 -5.58 -25.99 -5.95
C PRO A 98 -6.60 -26.46 -4.90
N MET A 99 -6.96 -25.59 -3.94
CA MET A 99 -7.96 -25.94 -2.90
C MET A 99 -9.37 -26.13 -3.46
N LEU A 100 -9.72 -25.46 -4.56
CA LEU A 100 -10.99 -25.71 -5.25
C LEU A 100 -11.12 -27.15 -5.76
N LEU A 101 -10.00 -27.78 -6.13
CA LEU A 101 -9.97 -29.11 -6.73
C LEU A 101 -9.87 -30.23 -5.69
N ILE A 102 -9.18 -29.98 -4.58
CA ILE A 102 -8.79 -31.03 -3.62
C ILE A 102 -9.27 -30.76 -2.19
N GLY A 103 -10.00 -29.66 -1.97
CA GLY A 103 -10.43 -29.24 -0.63
C GLY A 103 -9.33 -28.52 0.17
N LYS A 104 -9.70 -28.07 1.36
CA LYS A 104 -8.83 -27.39 2.33
C LYS A 104 -9.04 -27.97 3.74
N ASN A 105 -8.00 -27.96 4.56
CA ASN A 105 -8.03 -28.44 5.94
C ASN A 105 -7.62 -27.36 6.95
N CYS A 106 -7.64 -26.09 6.56
CA CYS A 106 -7.27 -24.96 7.37
C CYS A 106 -8.12 -23.74 7.02
N ARG A 107 -8.10 -22.74 7.91
CA ARG A 107 -8.77 -21.46 7.63
C ARG A 107 -8.01 -20.69 6.56
N VAL A 108 -8.70 -20.11 5.61
CA VAL A 108 -8.11 -19.34 4.50
C VAL A 108 -8.56 -17.90 4.56
N ILE A 109 -7.58 -17.01 4.79
CA ILE A 109 -7.76 -15.56 4.79
C ILE A 109 -7.10 -15.00 3.54
N TYR A 110 -7.73 -13.99 2.95
CA TYR A 110 -7.22 -13.36 1.75
C TYR A 110 -7.27 -11.83 1.85
N ASN A 111 -6.19 -11.18 1.45
CA ASN A 111 -6.10 -9.74 1.24
C ASN A 111 -5.48 -9.47 -0.13
N ALA A 112 -6.21 -8.78 -0.99
CA ALA A 112 -5.74 -8.43 -2.32
C ALA A 112 -4.65 -7.37 -2.32
N HIS A 113 -4.58 -6.51 -1.30
CA HIS A 113 -3.76 -5.29 -1.25
C HIS A 113 -3.93 -4.41 -2.50
N GLY A 114 -5.14 -4.30 -2.98
CA GLY A 114 -5.51 -3.68 -4.24
C GLY A 114 -6.03 -4.71 -5.23
N TRP A 115 -7.35 -4.93 -5.26
CA TRP A 115 -7.99 -5.84 -6.18
C TRP A 115 -7.55 -5.61 -7.63
N ALA A 116 -7.30 -6.68 -8.36
CA ALA A 116 -6.87 -6.58 -9.76
C ALA A 116 -7.89 -5.82 -10.64
N PHE A 117 -9.17 -5.87 -10.30
CA PHE A 117 -10.24 -5.14 -10.99
C PHE A 117 -10.33 -3.63 -10.62
N LEU A 118 -9.53 -3.14 -9.66
CA LEU A 118 -9.39 -1.69 -9.39
C LEU A 118 -8.43 -1.00 -10.35
N ARG A 119 -7.61 -1.76 -11.08
CA ARG A 119 -6.63 -1.19 -12.00
C ARG A 119 -7.33 -0.48 -13.16
N ASP A 120 -6.68 0.55 -13.66
CA ASP A 120 -7.13 1.24 -14.87
C ASP A 120 -6.87 0.37 -16.11
N THR A 121 -7.86 -0.44 -16.45
CA THR A 121 -7.83 -1.40 -17.56
C THR A 121 -9.23 -1.58 -18.16
N ALA A 122 -9.32 -2.24 -19.32
CA ALA A 122 -10.59 -2.47 -20.01
C ALA A 122 -11.59 -3.22 -19.12
N GLU A 123 -12.87 -2.83 -19.19
CA GLU A 123 -13.96 -3.36 -18.34
C GLU A 123 -14.11 -4.88 -18.43
N TRP A 124 -13.93 -5.47 -19.62
CA TRP A 124 -13.99 -6.92 -19.78
C TRP A 124 -12.90 -7.65 -18.98
N LYS A 125 -11.68 -7.07 -18.89
CA LYS A 125 -10.61 -7.63 -18.06
C LYS A 125 -10.96 -7.55 -16.58
N ARG A 126 -11.53 -6.43 -16.12
CA ARG A 126 -12.00 -6.26 -14.74
C ARG A 126 -13.05 -7.33 -14.39
N LYS A 127 -14.00 -7.59 -15.30
CA LYS A 127 -15.02 -8.64 -15.11
C LYS A 127 -14.41 -10.04 -15.04
N ILE A 128 -13.36 -10.35 -15.82
CA ILE A 128 -12.63 -11.62 -15.74
C ILE A 128 -11.95 -11.74 -14.36
N PHE A 129 -11.22 -10.72 -13.92
CA PHE A 129 -10.60 -10.74 -12.59
C PHE A 129 -11.62 -10.94 -11.48
N ALA A 130 -12.73 -10.25 -11.53
CA ALA A 130 -13.81 -10.40 -10.57
C ALA A 130 -14.44 -11.81 -10.62
N GLY A 131 -14.61 -12.40 -11.81
CA GLY A 131 -15.09 -13.77 -11.99
C GLY A 131 -14.19 -14.81 -11.32
N VAL A 132 -12.87 -14.68 -11.52
CA VAL A 132 -11.88 -15.54 -10.86
C VAL A 132 -11.94 -15.39 -9.33
N GLU A 133 -12.02 -14.17 -8.83
CA GLU A 133 -12.09 -13.93 -7.38
C GLU A 133 -13.38 -14.45 -6.76
N ARG A 134 -14.54 -14.30 -7.45
CA ARG A 134 -15.81 -14.93 -7.01
C ARG A 134 -15.71 -16.45 -6.90
N LEU A 135 -15.07 -17.10 -7.88
CA LEU A 135 -14.84 -18.53 -7.83
C LEU A 135 -13.98 -18.94 -6.63
N LEU A 136 -12.87 -18.21 -6.40
CA LEU A 136 -11.94 -18.45 -5.30
C LEU A 136 -12.54 -18.14 -3.92
N THR A 137 -13.57 -17.32 -3.85
CA THR A 137 -14.31 -17.03 -2.61
C THR A 137 -14.94 -18.29 -2.01
N ASN A 138 -15.25 -19.34 -2.80
CA ASN A 138 -15.78 -20.60 -2.29
C ASN A 138 -14.83 -21.32 -1.32
N VAL A 139 -13.52 -21.15 -1.47
CA VAL A 139 -12.49 -21.75 -0.59
C VAL A 139 -11.85 -20.73 0.35
N THR A 140 -12.39 -19.52 0.44
CA THR A 140 -11.94 -18.46 1.31
C THR A 140 -12.90 -18.29 2.49
N ASP A 141 -12.39 -18.26 3.70
CA ASP A 141 -13.22 -18.08 4.90
C ASP A 141 -13.44 -16.58 5.20
N LYS A 142 -12.38 -15.78 5.04
CA LYS A 142 -12.46 -14.33 5.27
C LYS A 142 -11.62 -13.56 4.27
N ILE A 143 -12.16 -12.43 3.84
CA ILE A 143 -11.51 -11.50 2.90
C ILE A 143 -11.34 -10.15 3.62
N ILE A 144 -10.11 -9.69 3.70
CA ILE A 144 -9.77 -8.38 4.27
C ILE A 144 -9.64 -7.37 3.14
N ASN A 145 -10.36 -6.27 3.25
CA ASN A 145 -10.21 -5.09 2.41
C ASN A 145 -9.51 -4.00 3.23
N VAL A 146 -8.51 -3.36 2.68
CA VAL A 146 -7.72 -2.33 3.39
C VAL A 146 -8.42 -0.97 3.40
N SER A 147 -9.60 -0.85 2.79
CA SER A 147 -10.43 0.37 2.77
C SER A 147 -11.90 0.05 2.47
N LYS A 148 -12.78 0.98 2.83
CA LYS A 148 -14.20 0.92 2.42
C LYS A 148 -14.36 1.02 0.90
N TYR A 149 -13.46 1.76 0.23
CA TYR A 149 -13.44 1.84 -1.23
C TYR A 149 -13.23 0.46 -1.86
N GLU A 150 -12.25 -0.33 -1.38
CA GLU A 150 -12.03 -1.69 -1.83
C GLU A 150 -13.24 -2.57 -1.57
N TYR A 151 -13.75 -2.56 -0.34
CA TYR A 151 -14.93 -3.32 0.06
C TYR A 151 -16.14 -3.02 -0.85
N ASN A 152 -16.50 -1.74 -0.97
CA ASN A 152 -17.65 -1.32 -1.76
C ASN A 152 -17.50 -1.67 -3.25
N THR A 153 -16.27 -1.59 -3.77
CA THR A 153 -16.00 -1.98 -5.14
C THR A 153 -16.09 -3.50 -5.31
N ALA A 154 -15.57 -4.29 -4.38
CA ALA A 154 -15.71 -5.75 -4.40
C ALA A 154 -17.17 -6.18 -4.37
N VAL A 155 -18.02 -5.55 -3.55
CA VAL A 155 -19.48 -5.78 -3.54
C VAL A 155 -20.09 -5.51 -4.92
N LYS A 156 -19.75 -4.39 -5.58
CA LYS A 156 -20.23 -4.06 -6.94
C LYS A 156 -19.82 -5.11 -7.98
N TYR A 157 -18.69 -5.75 -7.80
CA TYR A 157 -18.22 -6.85 -8.66
C TYR A 157 -18.73 -8.24 -8.22
N GLY A 158 -19.62 -8.31 -7.23
CA GLY A 158 -20.31 -9.52 -6.80
C GLY A 158 -19.48 -10.45 -5.91
N ILE A 159 -18.49 -9.94 -5.20
CA ILE A 159 -17.82 -10.69 -4.12
C ILE A 159 -18.75 -10.76 -2.92
N ASP A 160 -18.82 -11.93 -2.29
CA ASP A 160 -19.71 -12.21 -1.16
C ASP A 160 -19.37 -11.32 0.04
N LYS A 161 -20.29 -10.41 0.38
CA LYS A 161 -20.14 -9.43 1.46
C LYS A 161 -20.01 -10.06 2.85
N GLU A 162 -20.63 -11.25 3.08
CA GLU A 162 -20.61 -11.94 4.37
C GLU A 162 -19.20 -12.46 4.71
N LYS A 163 -18.39 -12.71 3.69
CA LYS A 163 -16.98 -13.12 3.83
C LYS A 163 -16.02 -11.95 3.94
N MET A 164 -16.48 -10.72 3.68
CA MET A 164 -15.63 -9.54 3.66
C MET A 164 -15.68 -8.74 4.97
N CYS A 165 -14.56 -8.14 5.32
CA CYS A 165 -14.48 -7.08 6.33
C CYS A 165 -13.54 -5.98 5.85
N VAL A 166 -13.57 -4.84 6.52
CA VAL A 166 -12.62 -3.74 6.32
C VAL A 166 -11.71 -3.69 7.52
N ILE A 167 -10.41 -3.80 7.31
CA ILE A 167 -9.38 -3.54 8.30
C ILE A 167 -8.40 -2.57 7.67
N TYR A 168 -8.38 -1.35 8.15
CA TYR A 168 -7.44 -0.34 7.68
C TYR A 168 -6.01 -0.74 8.04
N SER A 169 -5.08 -0.53 7.12
CA SER A 169 -3.66 -0.76 7.43
C SER A 169 -3.18 0.20 8.50
N GLY A 170 -2.39 -0.28 9.42
CA GLY A 170 -1.72 0.52 10.44
C GLY A 170 -0.20 0.52 10.26
N ILE A 171 0.45 1.51 10.84
CA ILE A 171 1.91 1.57 10.98
C ILE A 171 2.27 1.99 12.40
N SER A 172 3.47 1.62 12.87
CA SER A 172 3.92 1.97 14.21
C SER A 172 3.83 3.47 14.46
N ALA A 173 3.26 3.86 15.59
CA ALA A 173 3.21 5.24 16.03
C ALA A 173 4.60 5.78 16.43
N ASN A 174 5.53 4.90 16.79
CA ASN A 174 6.88 5.28 17.17
C ASN A 174 7.62 5.88 15.99
N LYS A 175 8.08 7.12 16.14
CA LYS A 175 8.93 7.76 15.14
C LYS A 175 10.31 7.10 15.14
N LYS A 176 10.80 6.73 13.95
CA LYS A 176 12.18 6.24 13.81
C LYS A 176 13.17 7.37 14.09
N PRO A 177 14.33 7.08 14.70
CA PRO A 177 15.39 8.07 14.85
C PRO A 177 15.82 8.65 13.49
N ILE A 178 16.00 9.97 13.44
CA ILE A 178 16.48 10.63 12.24
C ILE A 178 17.99 10.55 12.22
N THR A 179 18.51 9.76 11.29
CA THR A 179 19.96 9.56 11.13
C THR A 179 20.64 10.68 10.32
N LYS A 180 19.85 11.38 9.48
CA LYS A 180 20.35 12.47 8.63
C LYS A 180 19.38 13.64 8.65
N LYS A 181 19.84 14.82 9.09
CA LYS A 181 19.03 16.03 9.05
C LYS A 181 18.89 16.53 7.61
N ILE A 182 17.67 16.65 7.12
CA ILE A 182 17.33 17.28 5.84
C ILE A 182 16.85 18.69 6.15
N THR A 183 17.36 19.67 5.42
CA THR A 183 16.93 21.07 5.53
C THR A 183 16.34 21.49 4.19
N MET A 184 15.09 21.93 4.21
CA MET A 184 14.42 22.56 3.07
C MET A 184 14.31 24.07 3.34
N PRO A 185 14.35 24.92 2.29
CA PRO A 185 14.27 26.37 2.46
C PRO A 185 12.99 26.79 3.18
N SER A 186 13.13 27.69 4.17
CA SER A 186 12.00 28.18 4.98
C SER A 186 11.19 29.30 4.32
N ASP A 187 11.73 29.92 3.27
CA ASP A 187 11.14 31.03 2.52
C ASP A 187 10.07 30.60 1.50
N ARG A 188 9.85 29.29 1.38
CA ARG A 188 8.89 28.70 0.44
C ARG A 188 8.10 27.54 1.05
N ILE A 189 7.00 27.14 0.39
CA ILE A 189 6.26 25.93 0.73
C ILE A 189 6.92 24.75 0.02
N ASN A 190 7.33 23.75 0.81
CA ASN A 190 8.04 22.57 0.35
C ASN A 190 7.07 21.39 0.28
N LEU A 191 6.67 21.00 -0.92
CA LEU A 191 5.84 19.82 -1.16
C LEU A 191 6.71 18.61 -1.44
N LEU A 192 6.32 17.45 -0.92
CA LEU A 192 7.03 16.19 -1.09
C LEU A 192 6.15 15.18 -1.82
N PHE A 193 6.65 14.63 -2.91
CA PHE A 193 6.10 13.42 -3.54
C PHE A 193 6.98 12.23 -3.18
N VAL A 194 6.36 11.12 -2.75
CA VAL A 194 7.04 9.84 -2.47
C VAL A 194 6.33 8.72 -3.21
N GLY A 195 7.03 8.03 -4.10
CA GLY A 195 6.44 6.90 -4.81
C GLY A 195 7.21 6.44 -6.04
N ARG A 196 6.87 5.24 -6.50
CA ARG A 196 7.38 4.72 -7.78
C ARG A 196 6.90 5.56 -8.94
N PHE A 197 7.73 5.66 -9.98
CA PHE A 197 7.34 6.33 -11.22
C PHE A 197 6.58 5.34 -12.11
N ASP A 198 5.32 5.14 -11.79
CA ASP A 198 4.39 4.30 -12.53
C ASP A 198 3.04 5.03 -12.75
N PRO A 199 2.20 4.57 -13.68
CA PRO A 199 0.91 5.20 -13.97
C PRO A 199 0.00 5.31 -12.74
N GLN A 200 0.10 4.39 -11.79
CA GLN A 200 -0.69 4.40 -10.57
C GLN A 200 -0.44 5.67 -9.76
N LYS A 201 0.82 6.02 -9.55
CA LYS A 201 1.22 7.14 -8.67
C LYS A 201 1.03 8.51 -9.31
N GLY A 202 0.83 8.58 -10.64
CA GLY A 202 0.42 9.81 -11.32
C GLY A 202 1.46 10.92 -11.33
N ILE A 203 2.74 10.58 -11.16
CA ILE A 203 3.83 11.58 -11.19
C ILE A 203 3.90 12.34 -12.53
N ASP A 204 3.62 11.68 -13.64
CA ASP A 204 3.52 12.27 -14.97
C ASP A 204 2.45 13.38 -15.05
N TRP A 205 1.30 13.12 -14.45
CA TRP A 205 0.23 14.12 -14.35
C TRP A 205 0.67 15.30 -13.48
N LEU A 206 1.30 15.02 -12.34
CA LEU A 206 1.79 16.06 -11.43
C LEU A 206 2.82 16.97 -12.10
N LEU A 207 3.81 16.39 -12.78
CA LEU A 207 4.87 17.14 -13.47
C LEU A 207 4.34 17.98 -14.65
N ARG A 208 3.20 17.61 -15.23
CA ARG A 208 2.53 18.38 -16.26
C ARG A 208 1.71 19.55 -15.69
N VAL A 209 1.06 19.36 -14.55
CA VAL A 209 0.12 20.32 -13.97
C VAL A 209 0.79 21.28 -13.00
N PHE A 210 1.68 20.80 -12.15
CA PHE A 210 2.32 21.58 -11.10
C PHE A 210 3.07 22.83 -11.61
N PRO A 211 3.86 22.78 -12.70
CA PRO A 211 4.57 23.96 -13.21
C PRO A 211 3.63 25.08 -13.70
N LYS A 212 2.35 24.76 -14.02
CA LYS A 212 1.35 25.76 -14.45
C LYS A 212 0.87 26.65 -13.30
N CYS A 213 1.13 26.30 -12.04
CA CYS A 213 0.86 27.15 -10.90
C CYS A 213 1.72 28.41 -10.99
N PRO A 214 1.13 29.64 -10.93
CA PRO A 214 1.90 30.88 -11.08
C PRO A 214 2.74 31.23 -9.85
N ARG A 215 2.49 30.63 -8.69
CA ARG A 215 3.25 30.88 -7.45
C ARG A 215 4.70 30.42 -7.61
N LYS A 216 5.63 31.28 -7.20
CA LYS A 216 7.08 31.01 -7.19
C LYS A 216 7.60 30.50 -5.84
N ASP A 217 6.82 30.69 -4.80
CA ASP A 217 7.12 30.33 -3.41
C ASP A 217 6.65 28.90 -3.05
N ILE A 218 6.40 28.04 -4.03
CA ILE A 218 6.09 26.62 -3.83
C ILE A 218 7.09 25.79 -4.60
N HIS A 219 7.70 24.80 -3.93
CA HIS A 219 8.68 23.89 -4.52
C HIS A 219 8.28 22.43 -4.32
N LEU A 220 8.49 21.60 -5.33
CA LEU A 220 8.19 20.16 -5.30
C LEU A 220 9.48 19.34 -5.23
N TYR A 221 9.63 18.55 -4.19
CA TYR A 221 10.65 17.52 -4.06
C TYR A 221 10.07 16.17 -4.43
N VAL A 222 10.78 15.43 -5.25
CA VAL A 222 10.31 14.15 -5.83
C VAL A 222 11.25 13.03 -5.39
N ILE A 223 10.74 12.13 -4.56
CA ILE A 223 11.42 10.89 -4.16
C ILE A 223 10.82 9.71 -4.90
N GLY A 224 11.68 8.93 -5.54
CA GLY A 224 11.29 7.71 -6.25
C GLY A 224 12.07 7.48 -7.53
N ASP A 225 11.78 6.35 -8.16
CA ASP A 225 12.39 5.95 -9.43
C ASP A 225 11.47 5.01 -10.23
N ASN A 226 11.88 4.72 -11.47
CA ASN A 226 11.28 3.71 -12.32
C ASN A 226 11.68 2.31 -11.80
N VAL A 227 10.80 1.65 -11.04
CA VAL A 227 11.06 0.32 -10.45
C VAL A 227 10.57 -0.82 -11.35
N VAL A 228 9.69 -0.52 -12.31
CA VAL A 228 9.12 -1.51 -13.23
C VAL A 228 9.72 -1.30 -14.62
N SER A 229 10.12 -2.39 -15.28
CA SER A 229 10.77 -2.41 -16.60
C SER A 229 10.01 -1.66 -17.72
N ASN A 230 8.73 -1.37 -17.50
CA ASN A 230 7.88 -0.52 -18.35
C ASN A 230 7.63 0.86 -17.70
N GLY A 231 8.61 1.41 -17.01
CA GLY A 231 8.54 2.74 -16.43
C GLY A 231 8.14 3.79 -17.47
N MET A 232 7.52 4.87 -17.00
CA MET A 232 6.94 5.92 -17.87
C MET A 232 7.98 6.77 -18.60
N GLY A 233 9.27 6.44 -18.49
CA GLY A 233 10.35 7.20 -19.13
C GLY A 233 10.42 8.66 -18.67
N ILE A 234 10.07 8.93 -17.41
CA ILE A 234 10.10 10.28 -16.86
C ILE A 234 11.53 10.78 -16.84
N GLU A 235 11.77 11.86 -17.56
CA GLU A 235 13.02 12.59 -17.51
C GLU A 235 13.17 13.31 -16.17
N LYS A 236 14.18 12.93 -15.39
CA LYS A 236 14.48 13.51 -14.07
C LYS A 236 15.27 14.81 -14.25
N LYS A 237 14.60 15.87 -14.69
CA LYS A 237 15.23 17.18 -14.88
C LYS A 237 14.83 18.13 -13.75
N ASN A 238 15.82 18.57 -12.99
CA ASN A 238 15.63 19.63 -11.98
C ASN A 238 15.28 20.95 -12.67
N THR A 239 14.35 21.66 -12.08
CA THR A 239 13.92 22.99 -12.52
C THR A 239 13.88 23.95 -11.32
N GLU A 240 13.55 25.21 -11.54
CA GLU A 240 13.36 26.17 -10.43
C GLU A 240 12.26 25.74 -9.45
N LYS A 241 11.29 24.93 -9.89
CA LYS A 241 10.12 24.50 -9.08
C LYS A 241 10.16 23.03 -8.67
N VAL A 242 11.03 22.20 -9.25
CA VAL A 242 11.02 20.73 -9.03
C VAL A 242 12.44 20.23 -8.86
N THR A 243 12.67 19.49 -7.76
CA THR A 243 13.94 18.79 -7.48
C THR A 243 13.69 17.29 -7.37
N PHE A 244 14.36 16.50 -8.20
CA PHE A 244 14.38 15.05 -8.10
C PHE A 244 15.49 14.61 -7.15
N LEU A 245 15.11 13.84 -6.13
CA LEU A 245 16.01 13.30 -5.11
C LEU A 245 16.45 11.85 -5.39
N GLY A 246 15.84 11.22 -6.42
CA GLY A 246 16.09 9.82 -6.72
C GLY A 246 15.42 8.86 -5.74
N TRP A 247 15.90 7.63 -5.71
CA TRP A 247 15.45 6.62 -4.76
C TRP A 247 16.03 6.90 -3.37
N VAL A 248 15.16 6.89 -2.36
CA VAL A 248 15.53 7.07 -0.94
C VAL A 248 15.09 5.81 -0.18
N ASN A 249 15.96 5.29 0.68
CA ASN A 249 15.63 4.15 1.50
C ASN A 249 14.52 4.48 2.51
N HIS A 250 13.68 3.50 2.80
CA HIS A 250 12.53 3.70 3.70
C HIS A 250 12.93 4.24 5.09
N ASP A 251 14.11 3.87 5.59
CA ASP A 251 14.61 4.34 6.88
C ASP A 251 15.07 5.81 6.88
N GLU A 252 15.32 6.38 5.71
CA GLU A 252 15.70 7.78 5.53
C GLU A 252 14.49 8.71 5.24
N LEU A 253 13.33 8.15 4.81
CA LEU A 253 12.11 8.91 4.52
C LEU A 253 11.61 9.78 5.68
N PRO A 254 11.73 9.38 6.96
CA PRO A 254 11.36 10.20 8.10
C PRO A 254 11.94 11.62 8.08
N ALA A 255 13.21 11.75 7.68
CA ALA A 255 13.87 13.05 7.61
C ALA A 255 13.24 13.99 6.57
N TYR A 256 12.78 13.44 5.45
CA TYR A 256 12.09 14.19 4.41
C TYR A 256 10.66 14.54 4.80
N TYR A 257 9.94 13.62 5.48
CA TYR A 257 8.64 13.94 6.04
C TYR A 257 8.75 15.08 7.06
N GLU A 258 9.73 15.07 7.95
CA GLU A 258 9.90 16.17 8.91
C GLU A 258 10.27 17.50 8.25
N ALA A 259 11.03 17.48 7.17
CA ALA A 259 11.51 18.68 6.50
C ALA A 259 10.47 19.34 5.58
N CYS A 260 9.54 18.61 5.00
CA CYS A 260 8.52 19.16 4.10
C CYS A 260 7.38 19.86 4.84
N ASP A 261 6.60 20.67 4.11
CA ASP A 261 5.40 21.33 4.66
C ASP A 261 4.12 20.50 4.39
N ALA A 262 4.07 19.75 3.28
CA ALA A 262 2.98 18.83 2.95
C ALA A 262 3.45 17.74 1.99
N VAL A 263 2.72 16.61 1.97
CA VAL A 263 2.93 15.53 1.01
C VAL A 263 1.86 15.62 -0.09
N ILE A 264 2.25 15.41 -1.37
CA ILE A 264 1.33 15.43 -2.50
C ILE A 264 1.20 14.04 -3.12
N MET A 265 -0.04 13.57 -3.30
CA MET A 265 -0.37 12.22 -3.80
C MET A 265 -1.33 12.30 -5.00
N PRO A 266 -0.83 12.41 -6.23
CA PRO A 266 -1.64 12.50 -7.44
C PRO A 266 -2.01 11.12 -8.00
N SER A 267 -2.25 10.15 -7.15
CA SER A 267 -2.48 8.77 -7.55
C SER A 267 -3.77 8.63 -8.37
N ARG A 268 -3.72 7.84 -9.46
CA ARG A 268 -4.88 7.50 -10.27
C ARG A 268 -5.77 6.45 -9.61
N TRP A 269 -5.17 5.59 -8.80
CA TRP A 269 -5.88 4.64 -7.94
C TRP A 269 -5.02 4.28 -6.73
N GLU A 270 -5.65 4.13 -5.58
CA GLU A 270 -5.06 3.64 -4.34
C GLU A 270 -6.02 2.67 -3.65
N ALA A 271 -5.47 1.55 -3.20
CA ALA A 271 -6.22 0.63 -2.36
C ALA A 271 -6.35 1.16 -0.93
N PHE A 272 -5.27 1.77 -0.44
CA PHE A 272 -5.21 2.44 0.86
C PHE A 272 -4.41 3.75 0.75
N GLY A 273 -3.09 3.70 0.68
CA GLY A 273 -2.23 4.88 0.61
C GLY A 273 -1.35 5.02 1.86
N LEU A 274 -0.45 4.06 2.09
CA LEU A 274 0.46 4.09 3.25
C LEU A 274 1.25 5.39 3.36
N VAL A 275 1.68 5.97 2.23
CA VAL A 275 2.38 7.27 2.20
C VAL A 275 1.56 8.37 2.86
N ALA A 276 0.21 8.33 2.77
CA ALA A 276 -0.62 9.32 3.45
C ALA A 276 -0.53 9.19 4.96
N ILE A 277 -0.66 7.98 5.50
CA ILE A 277 -0.56 7.77 6.95
C ILE A 277 0.87 7.93 7.48
N GLU A 278 1.87 7.65 6.66
CA GLU A 278 3.27 7.98 6.97
C GLU A 278 3.46 9.50 7.12
N ALA A 279 2.94 10.30 6.19
CA ALA A 279 2.97 11.76 6.29
C ALA A 279 2.23 12.26 7.55
N MET A 280 1.03 11.75 7.80
CA MET A 280 0.22 12.10 8.97
C MET A 280 0.93 11.80 10.29
N LYS A 281 1.64 10.68 10.39
CA LYS A 281 2.48 10.32 11.54
C LYS A 281 3.51 11.40 11.89
N TYR A 282 4.04 12.08 10.87
CA TYR A 282 4.99 13.19 11.04
C TYR A 282 4.30 14.56 11.12
N GLY A 283 2.98 14.59 11.26
CA GLY A 283 2.21 15.84 11.34
C GLY A 283 2.21 16.62 10.04
N LYS A 284 2.32 15.94 8.89
CA LYS A 284 2.28 16.57 7.58
C LYS A 284 0.93 16.31 6.92
N PRO A 285 0.21 17.36 6.50
CA PRO A 285 -1.03 17.20 5.77
C PRO A 285 -0.76 16.64 4.38
N VAL A 286 -1.76 15.98 3.82
CA VAL A 286 -1.67 15.39 2.50
C VAL A 286 -2.55 16.16 1.51
N ILE A 287 -1.99 16.51 0.36
CA ILE A 287 -2.73 17.05 -0.79
C ILE A 287 -2.92 15.88 -1.76
N ALA A 288 -4.11 15.30 -1.80
CA ALA A 288 -4.35 14.04 -2.49
C ALA A 288 -5.38 14.17 -3.62
N SER A 289 -5.30 13.29 -4.59
CA SER A 289 -6.34 13.14 -5.62
C SER A 289 -7.62 12.55 -5.02
N ASN A 290 -8.76 12.79 -5.66
CA ASN A 290 -10.06 12.22 -5.31
C ASN A 290 -10.21 10.74 -5.77
N ARG A 291 -9.15 9.93 -5.69
CA ARG A 291 -9.12 8.58 -6.26
C ARG A 291 -8.92 7.50 -5.22
N GLY A 292 -9.59 6.37 -5.45
CA GLY A 292 -9.43 5.20 -4.59
C GLY A 292 -9.85 5.47 -3.15
N ALA A 293 -9.03 5.00 -2.22
CA ALA A 293 -9.23 5.18 -0.79
C ALA A 293 -8.74 6.54 -0.25
N LEU A 294 -8.06 7.36 -1.06
CA LEU A 294 -7.49 8.63 -0.58
C LEU A 294 -8.52 9.56 0.09
N PRO A 295 -9.76 9.72 -0.42
CA PRO A 295 -10.78 10.53 0.26
C PRO A 295 -11.26 9.98 1.61
N GLU A 296 -11.02 8.71 1.91
CA GLU A 296 -11.32 8.12 3.22
C GLU A 296 -10.26 8.48 4.26
N ILE A 297 -9.01 8.62 3.83
CA ILE A 297 -7.85 8.91 4.68
C ILE A 297 -7.66 10.41 4.83
N VAL A 298 -7.74 11.13 3.70
CA VAL A 298 -7.53 12.57 3.64
C VAL A 298 -8.88 13.26 3.55
N ILE A 299 -9.47 13.59 4.70
CA ILE A 299 -10.74 14.33 4.72
C ILE A 299 -10.45 15.80 4.39
N HIS A 300 -11.05 16.25 3.27
CA HIS A 300 -10.84 17.60 2.72
C HIS A 300 -11.14 18.69 3.76
N ASN A 301 -10.25 19.69 3.84
CA ASN A 301 -10.30 20.80 4.80
C ASN A 301 -10.28 20.40 6.28
N ARG A 302 -9.92 19.16 6.61
CA ARG A 302 -9.80 18.69 7.99
C ARG A 302 -8.42 18.10 8.28
N TYR A 303 -8.00 17.13 7.47
CA TYR A 303 -6.71 16.43 7.65
C TYR A 303 -5.77 16.65 6.47
N GLY A 304 -6.20 17.41 5.48
CA GLY A 304 -5.48 17.72 4.26
C GLY A 304 -6.43 18.26 3.19
N LEU A 305 -6.03 18.17 1.94
CA LEU A 305 -6.75 18.74 0.82
C LEU A 305 -6.95 17.71 -0.28
N ILE A 306 -8.12 17.68 -0.90
CA ILE A 306 -8.46 16.78 -2.01
C ILE A 306 -8.67 17.61 -3.28
N PHE A 307 -8.00 17.22 -4.37
CA PHE A 307 -8.22 17.78 -5.70
C PHE A 307 -8.87 16.75 -6.64
N ASP A 308 -9.62 17.24 -7.62
CA ASP A 308 -10.16 16.39 -8.67
C ASP A 308 -9.12 16.21 -9.78
N MET A 309 -8.66 14.97 -9.96
CA MET A 309 -7.67 14.64 -10.99
C MET A 309 -8.20 14.77 -12.43
N LYS A 310 -9.52 14.87 -12.63
CA LYS A 310 -10.11 15.14 -13.93
C LYS A 310 -10.07 16.62 -14.32
N ASP A 311 -9.96 17.50 -13.34
CA ASP A 311 -9.82 18.94 -13.52
C ASP A 311 -8.37 19.36 -13.22
N GLU A 312 -7.59 19.64 -14.27
CA GLU A 312 -6.20 20.10 -14.12
C GLU A 312 -6.07 21.41 -13.32
N PHE A 313 -7.11 22.23 -13.29
CA PHE A 313 -7.11 23.46 -12.50
C PHE A 313 -7.37 23.23 -11.02
N SER A 314 -7.96 22.10 -10.66
CA SER A 314 -8.32 21.77 -9.28
C SER A 314 -7.11 21.79 -8.32
N LEU A 315 -5.99 21.19 -8.72
CA LEU A 315 -4.75 21.24 -7.94
C LEU A 315 -4.24 22.68 -7.83
N ASN A 316 -4.20 23.43 -8.93
CA ASN A 316 -3.69 24.79 -8.94
C ASN A 316 -4.54 25.73 -8.07
N LYS A 317 -5.87 25.56 -8.02
CA LYS A 317 -6.74 26.29 -7.08
C LYS A 317 -6.32 26.07 -5.64
N ILE A 318 -6.04 24.80 -5.25
CA ILE A 318 -5.54 24.46 -3.92
C ILE A 318 -4.20 25.13 -3.66
N LEU A 319 -3.24 25.00 -4.59
CA LEU A 319 -1.91 25.58 -4.44
C LEU A 319 -1.93 27.12 -4.30
N MET A 320 -2.89 27.80 -4.93
CA MET A 320 -3.08 29.24 -4.79
C MET A 320 -3.58 29.67 -3.41
N GLN A 321 -4.23 28.79 -2.66
CA GLN A 321 -4.92 29.11 -1.40
C GLN A 321 -4.18 28.60 -0.15
N ILE A 322 -3.19 27.72 -0.31
CA ILE A 322 -2.41 27.22 0.83
C ILE A 322 -1.40 28.24 1.32
N ASP A 323 -1.20 28.24 2.60
CA ASP A 323 -0.11 28.91 3.32
C ASP A 323 0.46 27.97 4.40
N LYS A 324 1.59 28.33 4.99
CA LYS A 324 2.25 27.47 5.98
C LYS A 324 1.41 27.27 7.23
N ASP A 325 0.70 28.27 7.70
CA ASP A 325 -0.08 28.20 8.93
C ASP A 325 -1.24 27.20 8.76
N LYS A 326 -1.98 27.27 7.65
CA LYS A 326 -3.01 26.28 7.32
C LYS A 326 -2.46 24.85 7.21
N LEU A 327 -1.28 24.70 6.57
CA LEU A 327 -0.64 23.40 6.46
C LEU A 327 -0.25 22.83 7.83
N VAL A 328 0.25 23.67 8.73
CA VAL A 328 0.55 23.27 10.12
C VAL A 328 -0.71 22.82 10.86
N ASP A 329 -1.83 23.54 10.73
CA ASP A 329 -3.08 23.20 11.42
C ASP A 329 -3.70 21.89 10.88
N TYR A 330 -3.69 21.71 9.56
CA TYR A 330 -4.07 20.42 8.97
C TYR A 330 -3.15 19.29 9.42
N GLY A 331 -1.85 19.56 9.53
CA GLY A 331 -0.85 18.60 9.98
C GLY A 331 -1.08 18.14 11.42
N LYS A 332 -1.38 19.06 12.35
CA LYS A 332 -1.74 18.72 13.73
C LYS A 332 -2.98 17.83 13.78
N SER A 333 -4.02 18.22 13.04
CA SER A 333 -5.27 17.47 12.99
C SER A 333 -5.10 16.08 12.35
N SER A 334 -4.28 15.98 11.30
CA SER A 334 -3.98 14.70 10.63
C SER A 334 -3.17 13.75 11.51
N MET A 335 -2.22 14.27 12.30
CA MET A 335 -1.46 13.47 13.26
C MET A 335 -2.36 12.90 14.37
N GLN A 336 -3.28 13.69 14.91
CA GLN A 336 -4.26 13.21 15.88
C GLN A 336 -5.13 12.11 15.30
N PHE A 337 -5.60 12.26 14.06
CA PHE A 337 -6.39 11.27 13.36
C PHE A 337 -5.60 9.98 13.10
N PHE A 338 -4.32 10.09 12.69
CA PHE A 338 -3.42 8.94 12.57
C PHE A 338 -3.32 8.17 13.88
N LEU A 339 -3.10 8.85 15.02
CA LEU A 339 -2.98 8.23 16.34
C LEU A 339 -4.25 7.51 16.80
N ILE A 340 -5.42 7.91 16.33
CA ILE A 340 -6.70 7.27 16.67
C ILE A 340 -7.00 6.08 15.74
N GLN A 341 -6.72 6.21 14.43
CA GLN A 341 -7.28 5.33 13.41
C GLN A 341 -6.27 4.38 12.77
N TYR A 342 -4.98 4.75 12.71
CA TYR A 342 -3.99 4.08 11.87
C TYR A 342 -2.75 3.60 12.60
N GLN A 343 -2.83 3.45 13.92
CA GLN A 343 -1.76 2.82 14.69
C GLN A 343 -1.72 1.31 14.46
N ASP A 344 -0.51 0.75 14.53
CA ASP A 344 -0.23 -0.66 14.40
C ASP A 344 -1.01 -1.54 15.38
N LEU A 345 -1.12 -1.15 16.65
CA LEU A 345 -1.80 -1.95 17.68
C LEU A 345 -3.25 -2.27 17.30
N SER A 346 -4.04 -1.26 16.91
CA SER A 346 -5.44 -1.48 16.50
C SER A 346 -5.54 -2.37 15.27
N PHE A 347 -4.65 -2.17 14.28
CA PHE A 347 -4.59 -2.96 13.08
C PHE A 347 -4.23 -4.44 13.37
N ILE A 348 -3.26 -4.68 14.26
CA ILE A 348 -2.83 -6.02 14.67
C ILE A 348 -3.98 -6.73 15.39
N ASP A 349 -4.59 -6.08 16.39
CA ASP A 349 -5.69 -6.64 17.18
C ASP A 349 -6.90 -7.03 16.30
N GLU A 350 -7.29 -6.15 15.36
CA GLU A 350 -8.38 -6.47 14.42
C GLU A 350 -8.01 -7.63 13.49
N SER A 351 -6.76 -7.69 13.05
CA SER A 351 -6.27 -8.77 12.18
C SER A 351 -6.22 -10.12 12.90
N LYS A 352 -5.81 -10.15 14.17
CA LYS A 352 -5.76 -11.38 14.98
C LYS A 352 -7.15 -11.96 15.24
N LYS A 353 -8.17 -11.14 15.46
CA LYS A 353 -9.56 -11.61 15.63
C LYS A 353 -10.08 -12.42 14.45
N ILE A 354 -9.46 -12.28 13.28
CA ILE A 354 -9.86 -13.04 12.09
C ILE A 354 -9.19 -14.41 12.03
N TYR A 355 -8.13 -14.65 12.78
CA TYR A 355 -7.47 -15.96 12.80
C TYR A 355 -8.32 -17.04 13.49
N CYS A 356 -9.16 -16.64 14.41
CA CYS A 356 -10.20 -17.46 15.06
C CYS A 356 -11.53 -17.37 14.32
#